data_d3262c1cfdb9029a28cbc5e305c79c4c
#
_entry.id   d3262c1cfdb9029a28cbc5e305c79c4c
#
_cell.length_a   1.000
_cell.length_b   1.000
_cell.length_c   1.000
_cell.angle_alpha   90.00
_cell.angle_beta   90.00
_cell.angle_gamma   90.00
#
_symmetry.space_group_name_H-M   'P 1'
#
loop_
_entity.id
_entity.type
_entity.pdbx_description
1 polymer ?
#
loop_
_entity_poly.entity_id
_entity_poly.type
_entity_poly.pdbx_seq_one_letter_code
_entity_poly.pdbx_strand_id
1 'polypeptide(L)'
;MAWARMPDLRFDGRVAVVTGGGRGLGRSYALLLASQGAKVVVNDPGGSITGDGTDAKPAEEVVREITATGGTAVASTESVATPEGGKAIIDTALNRYGRIDILVHNAGNVRRASLKEMTYDDFESVVDVHLRGAFHIVRPAFPLMCDAGYGRIVLTSSIGGLYGNHEVANYAVAKAGVIGLSNVAAIEGAPHGVKSNVIVPAAVTRMAEGIDTSAYPPMGPELVAPVVGWLAHESCSITGEMLIALAGRVARAVVSETPGVYRPSWSMADVGEHIAAIRDASDPVVFPVVPDGHGDHIRYSFAMANRGSLEGANHG
;
A
#
# COMPACT_ATOMS: atom_id res chain seq x y z
N MET A 1 -15.43 -31.42 -3.58
CA MET A 1 -16.02 -30.34 -2.77
C MET A 1 -16.49 -29.26 -3.73
N ALA A 2 -17.81 -29.03 -3.80
CA ALA A 2 -18.36 -27.95 -4.60
C ALA A 2 -17.99 -26.63 -3.92
N TRP A 3 -17.24 -25.78 -4.58
CA TRP A 3 -17.00 -24.41 -4.17
C TRP A 3 -18.37 -23.71 -4.22
N ALA A 4 -18.93 -23.40 -3.05
CA ALA A 4 -20.08 -22.52 -3.00
C ALA A 4 -19.68 -21.21 -3.70
N ARG A 5 -20.44 -20.81 -4.74
CA ARG A 5 -20.25 -19.53 -5.42
C ARG A 5 -20.34 -18.44 -4.34
N MET A 6 -19.23 -17.78 -4.05
CA MET A 6 -19.25 -16.61 -3.20
C MET A 6 -20.19 -15.58 -3.84
N PRO A 7 -21.03 -14.88 -3.08
CA PRO A 7 -21.86 -13.82 -3.65
C PRO A 7 -20.94 -12.82 -4.35
N ASP A 8 -21.40 -12.30 -5.51
CA ASP A 8 -20.69 -11.24 -6.21
C ASP A 8 -20.50 -10.05 -5.26
N LEU A 9 -19.24 -9.70 -4.98
CA LEU A 9 -18.91 -8.58 -4.09
C LEU A 9 -19.25 -7.27 -4.80
N ARG A 10 -20.32 -6.61 -4.38
CA ARG A 10 -20.84 -5.39 -5.00
C ARG A 10 -20.39 -4.14 -4.27
N PHE A 11 -20.21 -3.06 -5.03
CA PHE A 11 -19.87 -1.73 -4.53
C PHE A 11 -21.00 -0.71 -4.78
N ASP A 12 -22.23 -1.15 -4.86
CA ASP A 12 -23.37 -0.29 -5.17
C ASP A 12 -23.46 0.88 -4.18
N GLY A 13 -23.54 2.10 -4.71
CA GLY A 13 -23.58 3.33 -3.91
C GLY A 13 -22.21 3.79 -3.36
N ARG A 14 -21.14 3.04 -3.56
CA ARG A 14 -19.77 3.42 -3.14
C ARG A 14 -19.08 4.27 -4.19
N VAL A 15 -18.21 5.17 -3.73
CA VAL A 15 -17.38 6.05 -4.56
C VAL A 15 -15.91 5.69 -4.33
N ALA A 16 -15.21 5.35 -5.41
CA ALA A 16 -13.80 5.00 -5.41
C ALA A 16 -12.96 6.05 -6.13
N VAL A 17 -11.82 6.40 -5.56
CA VAL A 17 -10.75 7.15 -6.22
C VAL A 17 -9.58 6.22 -6.47
N VAL A 18 -9.14 6.13 -7.73
CA VAL A 18 -7.97 5.31 -8.14
C VAL A 18 -6.95 6.22 -8.78
N THR A 19 -5.80 6.44 -8.12
CA THR A 19 -4.69 7.24 -8.68
C THR A 19 -3.79 6.37 -9.56
N GLY A 20 -3.24 6.94 -10.64
CA GLY A 20 -2.55 6.17 -11.67
C GLY A 20 -3.51 5.19 -12.37
N GLY A 21 -4.78 5.57 -12.50
CA GLY A 21 -5.88 4.74 -12.97
C GLY A 21 -5.97 4.59 -14.48
N GLY A 22 -5.16 5.32 -15.26
CA GLY A 22 -5.24 5.32 -16.72
C GLY A 22 -4.58 4.13 -17.40
N ARG A 23 -3.68 3.42 -16.72
CA ARG A 23 -2.90 2.32 -17.32
C ARG A 23 -2.60 1.20 -16.30
N GLY A 24 -2.18 0.04 -16.83
CA GLY A 24 -1.65 -1.10 -16.05
C GLY A 24 -2.53 -1.53 -14.88
N LEU A 25 -1.95 -1.63 -13.70
CA LEU A 25 -2.64 -2.07 -12.48
C LEU A 25 -3.80 -1.14 -12.11
N GLY A 26 -3.58 0.19 -12.09
CA GLY A 26 -4.61 1.15 -11.73
C GLY A 26 -5.83 1.10 -12.66
N ARG A 27 -5.59 0.96 -13.98
CA ARG A 27 -6.69 0.73 -14.95
C ARG A 27 -7.48 -0.54 -14.59
N SER A 28 -6.79 -1.64 -14.30
CA SER A 28 -7.45 -2.90 -13.94
C SER A 28 -8.28 -2.77 -12.66
N TYR A 29 -7.80 -2.02 -11.66
CA TYR A 29 -8.55 -1.72 -10.44
C TYR A 29 -9.80 -0.89 -10.73
N ALA A 30 -9.67 0.19 -11.51
CA ALA A 30 -10.78 1.07 -11.86
C ALA A 30 -11.89 0.32 -12.61
N LEU A 31 -11.52 -0.50 -13.59
CA LEU A 31 -12.45 -1.33 -14.35
C LEU A 31 -13.17 -2.35 -13.47
N LEU A 32 -12.42 -3.05 -12.59
CA LEU A 32 -13.01 -4.02 -11.66
C LEU A 32 -14.01 -3.36 -10.73
N LEU A 33 -13.63 -2.28 -10.04
CA LEU A 33 -14.50 -1.58 -9.10
C LEU A 33 -15.76 -1.06 -9.79
N ALA A 34 -15.63 -0.48 -10.99
CA ALA A 34 -16.76 0.00 -11.76
C ALA A 34 -17.69 -1.13 -12.21
N SER A 35 -17.16 -2.26 -12.68
CA SER A 35 -17.93 -3.43 -13.09
C SER A 35 -18.75 -4.03 -11.95
N GLN A 36 -18.31 -3.82 -10.71
CA GLN A 36 -19.00 -4.25 -9.50
C GLN A 36 -19.91 -3.16 -8.89
N GLY A 37 -20.12 -2.04 -9.59
CA GLY A 37 -21.11 -1.01 -9.22
C GLY A 37 -20.58 0.22 -8.52
N ALA A 38 -19.26 0.33 -8.28
CA ALA A 38 -18.67 1.57 -7.76
C ALA A 38 -18.77 2.71 -8.78
N LYS A 39 -18.95 3.94 -8.29
CA LYS A 39 -18.68 5.16 -9.06
C LYS A 39 -17.19 5.49 -8.91
N VAL A 40 -16.47 5.64 -10.02
CA VAL A 40 -15.00 5.72 -9.99
C VAL A 40 -14.50 7.08 -10.47
N VAL A 41 -13.64 7.70 -9.68
CA VAL A 41 -12.74 8.77 -10.14
C VAL A 41 -11.46 8.10 -10.64
N VAL A 42 -11.23 8.14 -11.93
CA VAL A 42 -10.02 7.65 -12.59
C VAL A 42 -9.04 8.81 -12.66
N ASN A 43 -8.05 8.84 -11.75
CA ASN A 43 -7.04 9.87 -11.76
C ASN A 43 -5.77 9.38 -12.45
N ASP A 44 -5.32 10.11 -13.47
CA ASP A 44 -4.03 9.91 -14.13
C ASP A 44 -3.63 11.20 -14.87
N PRO A 45 -2.51 11.85 -14.52
CA PRO A 45 -2.01 13.00 -15.26
C PRO A 45 -1.46 12.66 -16.65
N GLY A 46 -1.32 11.35 -16.97
CA GLY A 46 -0.90 10.86 -18.26
C GLY A 46 0.60 10.96 -18.54
N GLY A 47 1.41 11.21 -17.53
CA GLY A 47 2.87 11.33 -17.66
C GLY A 47 3.56 10.09 -18.24
N SER A 48 4.82 10.25 -18.62
CA SER A 48 5.72 9.17 -19.03
C SER A 48 6.01 8.20 -17.88
N ILE A 49 6.81 7.16 -18.11
CA ILE A 49 7.29 6.25 -17.05
C ILE A 49 8.14 7.00 -16.03
N THR A 50 8.89 8.01 -16.47
CA THR A 50 9.73 8.87 -15.61
C THR A 50 8.95 9.96 -14.88
N GLY A 51 7.66 10.11 -15.18
CA GLY A 51 6.78 11.10 -14.55
C GLY A 51 6.69 12.44 -15.29
N ASP A 52 7.29 12.54 -16.49
CA ASP A 52 7.35 13.78 -17.26
C ASP A 52 6.13 13.94 -18.19
N GLY A 53 5.68 15.18 -18.37
CA GLY A 53 4.58 15.53 -19.26
C GLY A 53 3.20 15.24 -18.69
N THR A 54 2.17 15.65 -19.44
CA THR A 54 0.76 15.46 -19.11
C THR A 54 -0.04 15.07 -20.36
N ASP A 55 -0.98 14.12 -20.22
CA ASP A 55 -1.92 13.71 -21.27
C ASP A 55 -3.21 13.19 -20.61
N ALA A 56 -4.33 13.85 -20.86
CA ALA A 56 -5.62 13.45 -20.31
C ALA A 56 -6.15 12.13 -20.89
N LYS A 57 -5.68 11.73 -22.06
CA LYS A 57 -6.22 10.57 -22.81
C LYS A 57 -6.28 9.27 -22.00
N PRO A 58 -5.25 8.88 -21.23
CA PRO A 58 -5.28 7.61 -20.50
C PRO A 58 -6.43 7.52 -19.49
N ALA A 59 -6.69 8.58 -18.73
CA ALA A 59 -7.81 8.60 -17.79
C ALA A 59 -9.15 8.62 -18.51
N GLU A 60 -9.27 9.44 -19.56
CA GLU A 60 -10.48 9.54 -20.38
C GLU A 60 -10.83 8.25 -21.12
N GLU A 61 -9.82 7.50 -21.59
CA GLU A 61 -10.03 6.20 -22.24
C GLU A 61 -10.63 5.18 -21.29
N VAL A 62 -10.13 5.10 -20.06
CA VAL A 62 -10.69 4.21 -19.04
C VAL A 62 -12.11 4.64 -18.66
N VAL A 63 -12.37 5.93 -18.55
CA VAL A 63 -13.73 6.44 -18.29
C VAL A 63 -14.69 6.05 -19.42
N ARG A 64 -14.27 6.20 -20.70
CA ARG A 64 -15.10 5.76 -21.85
C ARG A 64 -15.36 4.27 -21.81
N GLU A 65 -14.38 3.44 -21.50
CA GLU A 65 -14.53 1.98 -21.40
C GLU A 65 -15.52 1.60 -20.28
N ILE A 66 -15.40 2.20 -19.10
CA ILE A 66 -16.32 2.00 -17.98
C ILE A 66 -17.74 2.39 -18.39
N THR A 67 -17.91 3.54 -19.04
CA THR A 67 -19.21 4.05 -19.44
C THR A 67 -19.83 3.18 -20.54
N ALA A 68 -19.04 2.70 -21.49
CA ALA A 68 -19.52 1.81 -22.56
C ALA A 68 -20.06 0.48 -22.03
N THR A 69 -19.63 0.05 -20.85
CA THR A 69 -20.15 -1.16 -20.18
C THR A 69 -21.25 -0.88 -19.16
N GLY A 70 -21.76 0.37 -19.11
CA GLY A 70 -22.84 0.78 -18.21
C GLY A 70 -22.41 1.20 -16.82
N GLY A 71 -21.09 1.25 -16.54
CA GLY A 71 -20.54 1.76 -15.29
C GLY A 71 -20.55 3.29 -15.22
N THR A 72 -20.12 3.84 -14.07
CA THR A 72 -20.09 5.28 -13.82
C THR A 72 -18.67 5.70 -13.45
N ALA A 73 -18.07 6.61 -14.21
CA ALA A 73 -16.75 7.14 -13.91
C ALA A 73 -16.58 8.60 -14.35
N VAL A 74 -15.55 9.25 -13.80
CA VAL A 74 -15.07 10.58 -14.20
C VAL A 74 -13.55 10.60 -14.19
N ALA A 75 -12.94 11.31 -15.14
CA ALA A 75 -11.51 11.51 -15.19
C ALA A 75 -11.07 12.67 -14.27
N SER A 76 -9.86 12.53 -13.72
CA SER A 76 -9.12 13.60 -13.06
C SER A 76 -7.68 13.55 -13.56
N THR A 77 -7.10 14.68 -13.93
CA THR A 77 -5.73 14.80 -14.47
C THR A 77 -4.78 15.49 -13.49
N GLU A 78 -5.23 15.75 -12.28
CA GLU A 78 -4.43 16.40 -11.25
C GLU A 78 -3.28 15.51 -10.76
N SER A 79 -2.17 16.13 -10.39
CA SER A 79 -0.99 15.41 -9.91
C SER A 79 -1.10 15.14 -8.40
N VAL A 80 -0.81 13.92 -7.98
CA VAL A 80 -0.68 13.57 -6.55
C VAL A 80 0.58 14.18 -5.91
N ALA A 81 1.56 14.62 -6.71
CA ALA A 81 2.85 15.11 -6.21
C ALA A 81 2.76 16.42 -5.41
N THR A 82 1.60 17.10 -5.42
CA THR A 82 1.38 18.33 -4.65
C THR A 82 0.17 18.23 -3.72
N PRO A 83 0.16 18.94 -2.59
CA PRO A 83 -1.00 18.98 -1.68
C PRO A 83 -2.28 19.44 -2.37
N GLU A 84 -2.17 20.46 -3.23
CA GLU A 84 -3.30 21.03 -3.98
C GLU A 84 -3.88 20.01 -4.96
N GLY A 85 -3.02 19.30 -5.70
CA GLY A 85 -3.45 18.24 -6.62
C GLY A 85 -4.10 17.08 -5.89
N GLY A 86 -3.51 16.60 -4.78
CA GLY A 86 -4.12 15.58 -3.94
C GLY A 86 -5.51 15.97 -3.45
N LYS A 87 -5.67 17.22 -2.98
CA LYS A 87 -6.98 17.75 -2.58
C LYS A 87 -7.96 17.83 -3.76
N ALA A 88 -7.54 18.34 -4.90
CA ALA A 88 -8.39 18.48 -6.08
C ALA A 88 -8.91 17.14 -6.61
N ILE A 89 -8.13 16.07 -6.50
CA ILE A 89 -8.58 14.71 -6.83
C ILE A 89 -9.74 14.28 -5.90
N ILE A 90 -9.62 14.52 -4.60
CA ILE A 90 -10.70 14.19 -3.64
C ILE A 90 -11.91 15.10 -3.87
N ASP A 91 -11.70 16.41 -4.11
CA ASP A 91 -12.77 17.34 -4.45
C ASP A 91 -13.55 16.89 -5.70
N THR A 92 -12.90 16.23 -6.66
CA THR A 92 -13.58 15.65 -7.83
C THR A 92 -14.60 14.60 -7.42
N ALA A 93 -14.25 13.72 -6.46
CA ALA A 93 -15.18 12.71 -5.94
C ALA A 93 -16.36 13.36 -5.19
N LEU A 94 -16.07 14.36 -4.34
CA LEU A 94 -17.10 15.08 -3.58
C LEU A 94 -18.04 15.86 -4.49
N ASN A 95 -17.51 16.63 -5.43
CA ASN A 95 -18.31 17.47 -6.33
C ASN A 95 -19.17 16.63 -7.29
N ARG A 96 -18.66 15.46 -7.74
CA ARG A 96 -19.36 14.63 -8.70
C ARG A 96 -20.31 13.64 -8.06
N TYR A 97 -19.97 13.11 -6.88
CA TYR A 97 -20.66 11.99 -6.26
C TYR A 97 -21.04 12.21 -4.79
N GLY A 98 -20.62 13.31 -4.17
CA GLY A 98 -21.00 13.71 -2.83
C GLY A 98 -20.27 13.00 -1.69
N ARG A 99 -19.37 12.04 -1.99
CA ARG A 99 -18.69 11.21 -0.98
C ARG A 99 -17.40 10.57 -1.51
N ILE A 100 -16.62 10.01 -0.61
CA ILE A 100 -15.52 9.09 -0.89
C ILE A 100 -15.60 7.92 0.08
N ASP A 101 -15.55 6.68 -0.43
CA ASP A 101 -15.59 5.44 0.36
C ASP A 101 -14.32 4.62 0.22
N ILE A 102 -13.70 4.67 -0.96
CA ILE A 102 -12.57 3.82 -1.34
C ILE A 102 -11.49 4.70 -1.94
N LEU A 103 -10.27 4.56 -1.44
CA LEU A 103 -9.08 5.19 -1.97
C LEU A 103 -8.05 4.13 -2.32
N VAL A 104 -7.71 4.00 -3.61
CA VAL A 104 -6.61 3.17 -4.08
C VAL A 104 -5.50 4.08 -4.61
N HIS A 105 -4.42 4.22 -3.83
CA HIS A 105 -3.24 4.96 -4.29
C HIS A 105 -2.28 4.03 -5.00
N ASN A 106 -2.26 4.14 -6.34
CA ASN A 106 -1.43 3.33 -7.21
C ASN A 106 -0.49 4.18 -8.10
N ALA A 107 -0.68 5.49 -8.16
CA ALA A 107 0.17 6.40 -8.95
C ALA A 107 1.65 6.18 -8.65
N GLY A 108 2.48 6.23 -9.70
CA GLY A 108 3.90 5.99 -9.56
C GLY A 108 4.67 6.23 -10.85
N ASN A 109 5.95 6.54 -10.67
CA ASN A 109 6.96 6.69 -11.70
C ASN A 109 8.23 5.92 -11.31
N VAL A 110 9.19 5.80 -12.20
CA VAL A 110 10.49 5.13 -11.95
C VAL A 110 11.62 5.94 -12.57
N ARG A 111 12.62 6.24 -11.75
CA ARG A 111 13.92 6.78 -12.20
C ARG A 111 15.02 5.92 -11.62
N ARG A 112 15.81 5.29 -12.49
CA ARG A 112 16.83 4.33 -12.10
C ARG A 112 18.21 4.97 -12.12
N ALA A 113 18.92 4.80 -11.02
CA ALA A 113 20.35 5.11 -10.92
C ALA A 113 20.93 4.30 -9.75
N SER A 114 22.23 3.98 -9.81
CA SER A 114 22.93 3.41 -8.66
C SER A 114 22.87 4.38 -7.49
N LEU A 115 22.95 3.89 -6.25
CA LEU A 115 22.96 4.76 -5.06
C LEU A 115 24.10 5.79 -5.11
N LYS A 116 25.20 5.45 -5.78
CA LYS A 116 26.35 6.33 -5.97
C LYS A 116 26.08 7.49 -6.96
N GLU A 117 25.20 7.27 -7.94
CA GLU A 117 24.98 8.18 -9.06
C GLU A 117 23.59 8.86 -9.02
N MET A 118 22.70 8.40 -8.17
CA MET A 118 21.34 8.94 -8.05
C MET A 118 21.39 10.42 -7.70
N THR A 119 20.78 11.25 -8.54
CA THR A 119 20.66 12.68 -8.27
C THR A 119 19.56 12.94 -7.23
N TYR A 120 19.63 14.10 -6.56
CA TYR A 120 18.55 14.51 -5.65
C TYR A 120 17.23 14.70 -6.40
N ASP A 121 17.26 15.22 -7.63
CA ASP A 121 16.06 15.40 -8.45
C ASP A 121 15.40 14.06 -8.81
N ASP A 122 16.18 13.03 -9.14
CA ASP A 122 15.65 11.69 -9.39
C ASP A 122 15.07 11.05 -8.12
N PHE A 123 15.72 11.31 -6.98
CA PHE A 123 15.23 10.85 -5.67
C PHE A 123 13.90 11.51 -5.32
N GLU A 124 13.85 12.83 -5.31
CA GLU A 124 12.67 13.62 -4.93
C GLU A 124 11.49 13.36 -5.89
N SER A 125 11.73 13.32 -7.21
CA SER A 125 10.68 13.06 -8.21
C SER A 125 9.91 11.75 -7.95
N VAL A 126 10.59 10.70 -7.49
CA VAL A 126 9.94 9.43 -7.17
C VAL A 126 9.26 9.49 -5.80
N VAL A 127 9.93 10.07 -4.80
CA VAL A 127 9.36 10.25 -3.45
C VAL A 127 8.10 11.11 -3.49
N ASP A 128 8.09 12.18 -4.30
CA ASP A 128 6.95 13.11 -4.43
C ASP A 128 5.70 12.39 -4.94
N VAL A 129 5.82 11.51 -5.92
CA VAL A 129 4.66 10.80 -6.47
C VAL A 129 4.21 9.67 -5.56
N HIS A 130 5.15 8.84 -5.10
CA HIS A 130 4.82 7.61 -4.38
C HIS A 130 4.49 7.81 -2.90
N LEU A 131 5.33 8.59 -2.19
CA LEU A 131 5.22 8.73 -0.74
C LEU A 131 4.49 10.01 -0.34
N ARG A 132 4.98 11.17 -0.78
CA ARG A 132 4.27 12.43 -0.52
C ARG A 132 2.89 12.42 -1.17
N GLY A 133 2.77 11.88 -2.40
CA GLY A 133 1.51 11.71 -3.09
C GLY A 133 0.51 10.82 -2.33
N ALA A 134 0.98 9.73 -1.71
CA ALA A 134 0.13 8.94 -0.83
C ALA A 134 -0.39 9.78 0.34
N PHE A 135 0.46 10.58 0.96
CA PHE A 135 0.03 11.48 2.05
C PHE A 135 -0.90 12.59 1.55
N HIS A 136 -0.60 13.21 0.40
CA HIS A 136 -1.41 14.29 -0.17
C HIS A 136 -2.84 13.86 -0.49
N ILE A 137 -3.05 12.57 -0.84
CA ILE A 137 -4.37 12.04 -1.17
C ILE A 137 -5.08 11.44 0.05
N VAL A 138 -4.35 10.78 0.96
CA VAL A 138 -4.93 10.22 2.20
C VAL A 138 -5.37 11.34 3.15
N ARG A 139 -4.55 12.37 3.34
CA ARG A 139 -4.81 13.48 4.27
C ARG A 139 -6.17 14.18 4.08
N PRO A 140 -6.62 14.54 2.86
CA PRO A 140 -7.95 15.10 2.66
C PRO A 140 -9.08 14.05 2.66
N ALA A 141 -8.83 12.78 2.30
CA ALA A 141 -9.83 11.72 2.26
C ALA A 141 -10.16 11.15 3.65
N PHE A 142 -9.17 11.01 4.50
CA PHE A 142 -9.25 10.31 5.78
C PHE A 142 -10.31 10.89 6.73
N PRO A 143 -10.38 12.22 7.02
CA PRO A 143 -11.40 12.77 7.89
C PRO A 143 -12.81 12.56 7.32
N LEU A 144 -13.00 12.67 6.01
CA LEU A 144 -14.30 12.42 5.37
C LEU A 144 -14.77 10.97 5.54
N MET A 145 -13.84 10.02 5.46
CA MET A 145 -14.13 8.60 5.70
C MET A 145 -14.45 8.35 7.19
N CYS A 146 -13.71 8.98 8.12
CA CYS A 146 -13.97 8.88 9.54
C CYS A 146 -15.36 9.44 9.90
N ASP A 147 -15.70 10.60 9.38
CA ASP A 147 -17.01 11.26 9.62
C ASP A 147 -18.17 10.41 9.04
N ALA A 148 -17.92 9.71 7.92
CA ALA A 148 -18.90 8.80 7.31
C ALA A 148 -19.00 7.43 8.02
N GLY A 149 -18.12 7.12 8.99
CA GLY A 149 -18.07 5.82 9.66
C GLY A 149 -17.64 4.67 8.73
N TYR A 150 -17.05 4.97 7.58
CA TYR A 150 -16.64 3.98 6.58
C TYR A 150 -15.52 4.51 5.68
N GLY A 151 -14.48 3.73 5.52
CA GLY A 151 -13.42 3.99 4.55
C GLY A 151 -12.61 2.73 4.24
N ARG A 152 -12.12 2.63 3.02
CA ARG A 152 -11.18 1.59 2.58
C ARG A 152 -10.03 2.25 1.85
N ILE A 153 -8.85 2.16 2.44
CA ILE A 153 -7.61 2.72 1.89
C ILE A 153 -6.71 1.55 1.49
N VAL A 154 -6.30 1.53 0.23
CA VAL A 154 -5.34 0.55 -0.30
C VAL A 154 -4.15 1.31 -0.87
N LEU A 155 -3.00 1.20 -0.20
CA LEU A 155 -1.76 1.82 -0.65
C LEU A 155 -0.89 0.78 -1.37
N THR A 156 -0.28 1.19 -2.48
CA THR A 156 0.55 0.30 -3.28
C THR A 156 2.02 0.40 -2.87
N SER A 157 2.53 -0.62 -2.20
CA SER A 157 3.95 -0.83 -1.96
C SER A 157 4.59 -1.68 -3.08
N SER A 158 5.67 -2.35 -2.80
CA SER A 158 6.42 -3.20 -3.73
C SER A 158 7.30 -4.18 -2.97
N ILE A 159 7.66 -5.29 -3.62
CA ILE A 159 8.74 -6.18 -3.15
C ILE A 159 10.03 -5.37 -2.96
N GLY A 160 10.29 -4.37 -3.83
CA GLY A 160 11.42 -3.45 -3.67
C GLY A 160 11.33 -2.57 -2.43
N GLY A 161 10.14 -2.29 -1.91
CA GLY A 161 9.94 -1.60 -0.63
C GLY A 161 10.19 -2.50 0.59
N LEU A 162 10.02 -3.82 0.44
CA LEU A 162 10.27 -4.79 1.50
C LEU A 162 11.74 -5.22 1.59
N TYR A 163 12.37 -5.46 0.43
CA TYR A 163 13.68 -6.11 0.35
C TYR A 163 14.76 -5.27 -0.35
N GLY A 164 14.40 -4.08 -0.83
CA GLY A 164 15.27 -3.31 -1.71
C GLY A 164 15.39 -3.91 -3.12
N ASN A 165 16.05 -3.20 -4.00
CA ASN A 165 16.50 -3.69 -5.31
C ASN A 165 17.61 -2.76 -5.82
N HIS A 166 18.37 -3.22 -6.81
CA HIS A 166 19.43 -2.44 -7.44
C HIS A 166 18.86 -1.21 -8.15
N GLU A 167 19.58 -0.09 -8.08
CA GLU A 167 19.34 1.15 -8.84
C GLU A 167 17.98 1.84 -8.58
N VAL A 168 17.33 1.56 -7.48
CA VAL A 168 16.00 2.12 -7.15
C VAL A 168 15.90 2.56 -5.69
N ALA A 169 16.92 3.21 -5.14
CA ALA A 169 16.91 3.67 -3.74
C ALA A 169 15.73 4.61 -3.45
N ASN A 170 15.42 5.54 -4.37
CA ASN A 170 14.26 6.43 -4.32
C ASN A 170 12.93 5.65 -4.21
N TYR A 171 12.74 4.68 -5.09
CA TYR A 171 11.55 3.84 -5.14
C TYR A 171 11.42 2.95 -3.89
N ALA A 172 12.52 2.30 -3.48
CA ALA A 172 12.54 1.45 -2.30
C ALA A 172 12.15 2.22 -1.03
N VAL A 173 12.74 3.41 -0.82
CA VAL A 173 12.40 4.31 0.29
C VAL A 173 10.93 4.71 0.25
N ALA A 174 10.43 5.16 -0.90
CA ALA A 174 9.06 5.59 -1.04
C ALA A 174 8.07 4.44 -0.79
N LYS A 175 8.34 3.25 -1.32
CA LYS A 175 7.49 2.05 -1.15
C LYS A 175 7.56 1.44 0.25
N ALA A 176 8.66 1.60 0.97
CA ALA A 176 8.74 1.30 2.40
C ALA A 176 7.94 2.33 3.23
N GLY A 177 8.05 3.62 2.90
CA GLY A 177 7.37 4.69 3.63
C GLY A 177 5.85 4.60 3.59
N VAL A 178 5.25 4.16 2.48
CA VAL A 178 3.78 3.99 2.39
C VAL A 178 3.24 2.91 3.34
N ILE A 179 4.07 1.94 3.75
CA ILE A 179 3.69 0.94 4.75
C ILE A 179 3.46 1.63 6.10
N GLY A 180 4.38 2.50 6.52
CA GLY A 180 4.22 3.27 7.76
C GLY A 180 2.98 4.16 7.73
N LEU A 181 2.71 4.85 6.62
CA LEU A 181 1.50 5.66 6.44
C LEU A 181 0.22 4.80 6.56
N SER A 182 0.20 3.63 5.92
CA SER A 182 -0.93 2.71 6.00
C SER A 182 -1.17 2.20 7.43
N ASN A 183 -0.10 1.90 8.17
CA ASN A 183 -0.18 1.43 9.55
C ASN A 183 -0.83 2.50 10.45
N VAL A 184 -0.39 3.75 10.35
CA VAL A 184 -1.00 4.86 11.11
C VAL A 184 -2.46 5.05 10.72
N ALA A 185 -2.78 5.07 9.42
CA ALA A 185 -4.16 5.17 8.95
C ALA A 185 -5.04 3.99 9.41
N ALA A 186 -4.48 2.79 9.56
CA ALA A 186 -5.18 1.63 10.10
C ALA A 186 -5.50 1.78 11.60
N ILE A 187 -4.53 2.23 12.40
CA ILE A 187 -4.68 2.42 13.84
C ILE A 187 -5.70 3.54 14.13
N GLU A 188 -5.49 4.71 13.53
CA GLU A 188 -6.35 5.88 13.75
C GLU A 188 -7.74 5.70 13.13
N GLY A 189 -7.84 4.95 12.03
CA GLY A 189 -9.09 4.69 11.33
C GLY A 189 -9.98 3.62 11.97
N ALA A 190 -9.40 2.68 12.70
CA ALA A 190 -10.13 1.54 13.27
C ALA A 190 -11.35 1.94 14.13
N PRO A 191 -11.27 2.93 15.03
CA PRO A 191 -12.42 3.38 15.82
C PRO A 191 -13.55 4.01 14.97
N HIS A 192 -13.24 4.41 13.73
CA HIS A 192 -14.15 5.09 12.80
C HIS A 192 -14.64 4.20 11.65
N GLY A 193 -14.39 2.88 11.71
CA GLY A 193 -14.77 1.97 10.63
C GLY A 193 -13.94 2.10 9.34
N VAL A 194 -12.83 2.86 9.39
CA VAL A 194 -11.88 3.01 8.29
C VAL A 194 -10.81 1.93 8.38
N LYS A 195 -10.54 1.27 7.28
CA LYS A 195 -9.49 0.25 7.16
C LYS A 195 -8.45 0.68 6.15
N SER A 196 -7.18 0.50 6.48
CA SER A 196 -6.05 0.76 5.58
C SER A 196 -5.18 -0.48 5.48
N ASN A 197 -4.89 -0.90 4.24
CA ASN A 197 -4.04 -2.05 3.95
C ASN A 197 -3.08 -1.73 2.80
N VAL A 198 -2.04 -2.52 2.68
CA VAL A 198 -1.03 -2.39 1.64
C VAL A 198 -1.14 -3.56 0.66
N ILE A 199 -1.21 -3.24 -0.63
CA ILE A 199 -0.95 -4.21 -1.68
C ILE A 199 0.53 -4.14 -2.09
N VAL A 200 1.17 -5.30 -2.21
CA VAL A 200 2.54 -5.49 -2.71
C VAL A 200 2.44 -6.28 -4.03
N PRO A 201 2.17 -5.61 -5.15
CA PRO A 201 1.89 -6.28 -6.41
C PRO A 201 3.15 -6.51 -7.23
N ALA A 202 3.10 -7.51 -8.12
CA ALA A 202 3.92 -7.53 -9.31
C ALA A 202 3.10 -7.98 -10.51
N ALA A 203 3.16 -7.21 -11.59
CA ALA A 203 2.51 -7.49 -12.85
C ALA A 203 3.37 -6.96 -14.01
N VAL A 204 3.28 -7.60 -15.16
CA VAL A 204 3.87 -7.07 -16.40
C VAL A 204 3.00 -5.90 -16.85
N THR A 205 3.58 -4.72 -16.79
CA THR A 205 2.97 -3.45 -17.21
C THR A 205 4.01 -2.66 -18.01
N ARG A 206 3.66 -1.45 -18.43
CA ARG A 206 4.62 -0.51 -19.05
C ARG A 206 5.90 -0.32 -18.21
N MET A 207 5.84 -0.46 -16.87
CA MET A 207 7.02 -0.37 -16.00
C MET A 207 8.01 -1.54 -16.17
N ALA A 208 7.60 -2.61 -16.86
CA ALA A 208 8.46 -3.72 -17.25
C ALA A 208 9.01 -3.58 -18.69
N GLU A 209 8.79 -2.43 -19.36
CA GLU A 209 9.32 -2.17 -20.69
C GLU A 209 10.85 -2.28 -20.70
N GLY A 210 11.40 -3.02 -21.67
CA GLY A 210 12.83 -3.31 -21.76
C GLY A 210 13.30 -4.53 -20.93
N ILE A 211 12.40 -5.17 -20.16
CA ILE A 211 12.70 -6.42 -19.46
C ILE A 211 12.21 -7.59 -20.31
N ASP A 212 13.08 -8.57 -20.57
CA ASP A 212 12.64 -9.81 -21.20
C ASP A 212 11.76 -10.61 -20.21
N THR A 213 10.47 -10.66 -20.51
CA THR A 213 9.46 -11.37 -19.71
C THR A 213 9.05 -12.71 -20.33
N SER A 214 9.71 -13.16 -21.39
CA SER A 214 9.32 -14.37 -22.13
C SER A 214 9.35 -15.65 -21.27
N ALA A 215 10.21 -15.70 -20.28
CA ALA A 215 10.32 -16.80 -19.32
C ALA A 215 9.41 -16.66 -18.10
N TYR A 216 8.63 -15.58 -17.99
CA TYR A 216 7.78 -15.36 -16.83
C TYR A 216 6.46 -16.12 -16.96
N PRO A 217 5.89 -16.59 -15.84
CA PRO A 217 4.52 -17.08 -15.85
C PRO A 217 3.55 -15.92 -16.18
N PRO A 218 2.25 -16.19 -16.45
CA PRO A 218 1.26 -15.13 -16.62
C PRO A 218 1.28 -14.17 -15.43
N MET A 219 1.49 -12.88 -15.71
CA MET A 219 1.64 -11.81 -14.73
C MET A 219 0.84 -10.57 -15.12
N GLY A 220 -0.35 -10.75 -15.67
CA GLY A 220 -1.21 -9.63 -16.03
C GLY A 220 -1.79 -8.91 -14.79
N PRO A 221 -2.14 -7.62 -14.92
CA PRO A 221 -2.79 -6.83 -13.86
C PRO A 221 -4.08 -7.45 -13.33
N GLU A 222 -4.80 -8.23 -14.13
CA GLU A 222 -6.03 -8.95 -13.77
C GLU A 222 -5.84 -9.99 -12.67
N LEU A 223 -4.62 -10.47 -12.45
CA LEU A 223 -4.29 -11.39 -11.35
C LEU A 223 -4.12 -10.66 -10.00
N VAL A 224 -3.94 -9.35 -10.02
CA VAL A 224 -3.79 -8.50 -8.83
C VAL A 224 -5.10 -7.81 -8.47
N ALA A 225 -5.87 -7.37 -9.46
CA ALA A 225 -7.07 -6.57 -9.26
C ALA A 225 -8.09 -7.18 -8.29
N PRO A 226 -8.38 -8.49 -8.28
CA PRO A 226 -9.30 -9.10 -7.32
C PRO A 226 -8.86 -8.93 -5.85
N VAL A 227 -7.55 -8.93 -5.57
CA VAL A 227 -7.03 -8.74 -4.22
C VAL A 227 -7.30 -7.30 -3.75
N VAL A 228 -7.04 -6.31 -4.61
CA VAL A 228 -7.36 -4.90 -4.32
C VAL A 228 -8.87 -4.70 -4.19
N GLY A 229 -9.68 -5.32 -5.04
CA GLY A 229 -11.14 -5.31 -4.93
C GLY A 229 -11.61 -5.83 -3.58
N TRP A 230 -11.08 -6.96 -3.11
CA TRP A 230 -11.44 -7.49 -1.79
C TRP A 230 -10.99 -6.58 -0.65
N LEU A 231 -9.78 -6.02 -0.70
CA LEU A 231 -9.29 -5.06 0.29
C LEU A 231 -10.16 -3.78 0.35
N ALA A 232 -10.74 -3.38 -0.78
CA ALA A 232 -11.62 -2.23 -0.90
C ALA A 232 -13.08 -2.53 -0.50
N HIS A 233 -13.47 -3.78 -0.35
CA HIS A 233 -14.85 -4.18 -0.09
C HIS A 233 -15.23 -4.09 1.40
N GLU A 234 -16.52 -3.93 1.68
CA GLU A 234 -17.04 -3.87 3.05
C GLU A 234 -16.81 -5.16 3.85
N SER A 235 -16.79 -6.33 3.19
CA SER A 235 -16.48 -7.63 3.79
C SER A 235 -15.00 -7.82 4.12
N CYS A 236 -14.11 -6.89 3.73
CA CYS A 236 -12.72 -6.93 4.14
C CYS A 236 -12.63 -6.90 5.67
N SER A 237 -12.15 -7.99 6.28
CA SER A 237 -12.04 -8.12 7.73
C SER A 237 -10.71 -7.61 8.30
N ILE A 238 -9.69 -7.40 7.45
CA ILE A 238 -8.33 -7.02 7.86
C ILE A 238 -8.08 -5.51 7.78
N THR A 239 -7.17 -5.02 8.61
CA THR A 239 -6.61 -3.67 8.56
C THR A 239 -5.19 -3.67 9.12
N GLY A 240 -4.30 -2.81 8.61
CA GLY A 240 -2.89 -2.77 8.98
C GLY A 240 -2.09 -3.95 8.44
N GLU A 241 -2.52 -4.56 7.34
CA GLU A 241 -1.87 -5.72 6.76
C GLU A 241 -1.30 -5.46 5.37
N MET A 242 -0.30 -6.26 5.01
CA MET A 242 0.33 -6.25 3.69
C MET A 242 -0.02 -7.55 2.95
N LEU A 243 -0.64 -7.44 1.76
CA LEU A 243 -0.88 -8.59 0.89
C LEU A 243 0.01 -8.52 -0.35
N ILE A 244 0.77 -9.59 -0.61
CA ILE A 244 1.53 -9.79 -1.84
C ILE A 244 0.59 -10.42 -2.86
N ALA A 245 0.60 -9.90 -4.10
CA ALA A 245 -0.09 -10.49 -5.24
C ALA A 245 0.85 -10.54 -6.45
N LEU A 246 1.29 -11.74 -6.83
CA LEU A 246 2.26 -11.97 -7.90
C LEU A 246 2.00 -13.30 -8.59
N ALA A 247 1.84 -13.29 -9.91
CA ALA A 247 1.69 -14.47 -10.74
C ALA A 247 0.65 -15.48 -10.19
N GLY A 248 -0.50 -14.96 -9.72
CA GLY A 248 -1.57 -15.79 -9.13
C GLY A 248 -1.34 -16.19 -7.67
N ARG A 249 -0.16 -15.96 -7.10
CA ARG A 249 0.10 -16.19 -5.68
C ARG A 249 -0.40 -14.98 -4.87
N VAL A 250 -1.20 -15.23 -3.84
CA VAL A 250 -1.58 -14.24 -2.83
C VAL A 250 -1.04 -14.69 -1.48
N ALA A 251 -0.38 -13.80 -0.75
CA ALA A 251 0.18 -14.09 0.57
C ALA A 251 0.20 -12.85 1.45
N ARG A 252 0.18 -13.03 2.76
CA ARG A 252 0.44 -11.98 3.72
C ARG A 252 1.95 -11.79 3.88
N ALA A 253 2.41 -10.55 3.88
CA ALA A 253 3.74 -10.18 4.38
C ALA A 253 3.61 -9.68 5.81
N VAL A 254 4.58 -10.02 6.64
CA VAL A 254 4.63 -9.59 8.06
C VAL A 254 6.02 -9.09 8.40
N VAL A 255 6.09 -8.16 9.34
CA VAL A 255 7.33 -7.84 10.06
C VAL A 255 7.39 -8.76 11.27
N SER A 256 8.48 -9.47 11.43
CA SER A 256 8.72 -10.35 12.57
C SER A 256 10.07 -10.03 13.19
N GLU A 257 10.19 -10.29 14.49
CA GLU A 257 11.42 -10.13 15.26
C GLU A 257 11.82 -11.48 15.85
N THR A 258 13.11 -11.65 16.14
CA THR A 258 13.55 -12.75 16.98
C THR A 258 13.13 -12.50 18.43
N PRO A 259 13.01 -13.51 19.29
CA PRO A 259 12.75 -13.27 20.71
C PRO A 259 13.79 -12.38 21.37
N GLY A 260 15.03 -12.42 20.87
CA GLY A 260 16.15 -11.65 21.39
C GLY A 260 16.70 -12.21 22.71
N VAL A 261 17.61 -11.46 23.30
CA VAL A 261 18.27 -11.79 24.56
C VAL A 261 18.17 -10.60 25.51
N TYR A 262 17.73 -10.83 26.73
CA TYR A 262 17.73 -9.81 27.77
C TYR A 262 19.02 -9.89 28.62
N ARG A 263 19.63 -8.74 28.90
CA ARG A 263 20.69 -8.53 29.90
C ARG A 263 20.49 -7.17 30.56
N PRO A 264 20.78 -7.03 31.87
CA PRO A 264 20.62 -5.75 32.59
C PRO A 264 21.61 -4.67 32.09
N SER A 265 22.70 -5.08 31.44
CA SER A 265 23.67 -4.19 30.80
C SER A 265 24.33 -4.90 29.62
N TRP A 266 24.80 -4.12 28.66
CA TRP A 266 25.49 -4.59 27.46
C TRP A 266 26.81 -3.83 27.24
N SER A 267 27.88 -4.57 26.99
CA SER A 267 29.08 -4.07 26.32
C SER A 267 29.05 -4.44 24.83
N MET A 268 29.92 -3.83 24.02
CA MET A 268 30.07 -4.24 22.61
C MET A 268 30.52 -5.71 22.49
N ALA A 269 31.37 -6.19 23.42
CA ALA A 269 31.80 -7.58 23.43
C ALA A 269 30.62 -8.54 23.68
N ASP A 270 29.76 -8.20 24.64
CA ASP A 270 28.54 -8.99 24.94
C ASP A 270 27.63 -9.14 23.71
N VAL A 271 27.44 -8.07 22.92
CA VAL A 271 26.64 -8.15 21.69
C VAL A 271 27.24 -9.13 20.70
N GLY A 272 28.57 -9.07 20.51
CA GLY A 272 29.29 -9.98 19.63
C GLY A 272 29.22 -11.44 20.09
N GLU A 273 29.40 -11.68 21.40
CA GLU A 273 29.29 -13.02 21.98
C GLU A 273 27.90 -13.64 21.85
N HIS A 274 26.85 -12.82 21.99
CA HIS A 274 25.45 -13.27 21.92
C HIS A 274 24.82 -13.15 20.55
N ILE A 275 25.56 -12.74 19.51
CA ILE A 275 24.97 -12.44 18.19
C ILE A 275 24.20 -13.61 17.57
N ALA A 276 24.64 -14.84 17.81
CA ALA A 276 23.94 -16.03 17.31
C ALA A 276 22.54 -16.19 17.95
N ALA A 277 22.45 -16.02 19.26
CA ALA A 277 21.18 -16.08 19.99
C ALA A 277 20.28 -14.89 19.67
N ILE A 278 20.84 -13.67 19.54
CA ILE A 278 20.09 -12.48 19.13
C ILE A 278 19.44 -12.68 17.74
N ARG A 279 20.10 -13.39 16.84
CA ARG A 279 19.63 -13.63 15.47
C ARG A 279 18.84 -14.93 15.29
N ASP A 280 18.60 -15.67 16.34
CA ASP A 280 17.85 -16.94 16.26
C ASP A 280 16.38 -16.67 15.94
N ALA A 281 15.97 -16.95 14.70
CA ALA A 281 14.63 -16.79 14.19
C ALA A 281 13.80 -18.09 14.23
N SER A 282 14.17 -19.06 15.06
CA SER A 282 13.44 -20.35 15.18
C SER A 282 12.03 -20.18 15.78
N ASP A 283 11.82 -19.14 16.61
CA ASP A 283 10.52 -18.81 17.22
C ASP A 283 10.22 -17.29 17.05
N PRO A 284 9.84 -16.87 15.84
CA PRO A 284 9.70 -15.45 15.54
C PRO A 284 8.45 -14.85 16.21
N VAL A 285 8.59 -13.63 16.73
CA VAL A 285 7.50 -12.85 17.30
C VAL A 285 6.93 -11.90 16.26
N VAL A 286 5.60 -11.84 16.15
CA VAL A 286 4.87 -10.93 15.24
C VAL A 286 3.91 -10.09 16.05
N PHE A 287 4.01 -8.77 15.93
CA PHE A 287 3.09 -7.82 16.54
C PHE A 287 2.09 -7.34 15.49
N PRO A 288 0.77 -7.53 15.69
CA PRO A 288 -0.24 -6.99 14.79
C PRO A 288 -0.27 -5.46 14.88
N VAL A 289 -0.39 -4.75 13.75
CA VAL A 289 -0.44 -3.29 13.75
C VAL A 289 -1.61 -2.76 14.57
N VAL A 290 -2.77 -3.39 14.44
CA VAL A 290 -4.01 -3.03 15.16
C VAL A 290 -4.36 -4.16 16.14
N PRO A 291 -4.76 -3.86 17.38
CA PRO A 291 -5.13 -2.53 17.89
C PRO A 291 -3.96 -1.66 18.37
N ASP A 292 -2.82 -2.25 18.80
CA ASP A 292 -1.73 -1.51 19.45
C ASP A 292 -0.40 -2.28 19.35
N GLY A 293 0.03 -2.60 18.15
CA GLY A 293 1.26 -3.36 17.95
C GLY A 293 2.52 -2.68 18.52
N HIS A 294 2.55 -1.33 18.51
CA HIS A 294 3.62 -0.56 19.14
C HIS A 294 3.65 -0.77 20.66
N GLY A 295 2.49 -0.68 21.32
CA GLY A 295 2.37 -0.93 22.76
C GLY A 295 2.62 -2.38 23.12
N ASP A 296 2.17 -3.34 22.29
CA ASP A 296 2.43 -4.78 22.49
C ASP A 296 3.93 -5.07 22.45
N HIS A 297 4.66 -4.47 21.50
CA HIS A 297 6.11 -4.59 21.41
C HIS A 297 6.83 -4.04 22.69
N ILE A 298 6.40 -2.87 23.17
CA ILE A 298 6.94 -2.29 24.41
C ILE A 298 6.66 -3.21 25.60
N ARG A 299 5.43 -3.69 25.75
CA ARG A 299 4.99 -4.62 26.83
C ARG A 299 5.82 -5.92 26.80
N TYR A 300 6.04 -6.48 25.61
CA TYR A 300 6.88 -7.66 25.42
C TYR A 300 8.32 -7.45 25.94
N SER A 301 8.96 -6.35 25.52
CA SER A 301 10.31 -6.01 25.95
C SER A 301 10.41 -5.78 27.45
N PHE A 302 9.44 -5.08 28.05
CA PHE A 302 9.40 -4.85 29.49
C PHE A 302 9.17 -6.15 30.29
N ALA A 303 8.34 -7.07 29.76
CA ALA A 303 8.14 -8.36 30.40
C ALA A 303 9.41 -9.21 30.44
N MET A 304 10.26 -9.13 29.40
CA MET A 304 11.58 -9.77 29.40
C MET A 304 12.48 -9.16 30.47
N ALA A 305 12.53 -7.83 30.56
CA ALA A 305 13.35 -7.12 31.54
C ALA A 305 12.94 -7.46 32.98
N ASN A 306 11.63 -7.50 33.26
CA ASN A 306 11.11 -7.84 34.59
C ASN A 306 11.42 -9.29 34.97
N ARG A 307 11.29 -10.25 34.06
CA ARG A 307 11.64 -11.66 34.32
C ARG A 307 13.12 -11.84 34.62
N GLY A 308 14.01 -11.26 33.80
CA GLY A 308 15.44 -11.34 34.01
C GLY A 308 15.92 -10.65 35.31
N SER A 309 15.21 -9.60 35.75
CA SER A 309 15.49 -8.96 37.04
C SER A 309 15.14 -9.84 38.24
N LEU A 310 14.03 -10.61 38.15
CA LEU A 310 13.60 -11.55 39.20
C LEU A 310 14.53 -12.77 39.30
N GLU A 311 15.02 -13.28 38.19
CA GLU A 311 15.97 -14.40 38.15
C GLU A 311 17.34 -13.98 38.73
N GLY A 312 17.80 -12.76 38.42
CA GLY A 312 19.06 -12.21 38.99
C GLY A 312 18.98 -11.96 40.48
N ALA A 313 17.81 -11.61 41.04
CA ALA A 313 17.60 -11.39 42.46
C ALA A 313 17.56 -12.69 43.29
N ASN A 314 17.25 -13.84 42.66
CA ASN A 314 17.21 -15.15 43.31
C ASN A 314 18.58 -15.87 43.36
N HIS A 315 19.58 -15.32 42.71
CA HIS A 315 20.96 -15.89 42.64
C HIS A 315 22.04 -15.01 43.28
N GLY A 316 21.68 -13.94 43.95
CA GLY A 316 22.55 -13.07 44.78
C GLY A 316 22.20 -13.23 46.25
#